data_9c2251d9c2c8ee5e95e9db53a81cc4db
#
_entry.id   9c2251d9c2c8ee5e95e9db53a81cc4db
#
_cell.length_a   1.000
_cell.length_b   1.000
_cell.length_c   1.000
_cell.angle_alpha   90.00
_cell.angle_beta   90.00
_cell.angle_gamma   90.00
#
_symmetry.space_group_name_H-M   'P 1'
#
loop_
_entity.id
_entity.type
_entity.pdbx_description
1 polymer ?
#
loop_
_entity_poly.entity_id
_entity_poly.type
_entity_poly.pdbx_seq_one_letter_code
_entity_poly.pdbx_strand_id
1 'polypeptide(L)' 'MAVINDLKKLRKEQRLKQSDLATAVGMCEKSISNIELEKNPASLETALRLASYFKVHVEDIFHLEEEHTT' A
#
# COMPACT_ATOMS: atom_id res chain seq x y z
N MET A 1 11.18 -7.62 12.03
CA MET A 1 10.00 -6.76 11.90
C MET A 1 9.45 -6.83 10.49
N ALA A 2 8.15 -7.00 10.37
CA ALA A 2 7.49 -6.99 9.07
C ALA A 2 6.91 -5.60 8.81
N VAL A 3 6.75 -5.27 7.52
CA VAL A 3 6.04 -4.07 7.12
C VAL A 3 4.60 -4.48 6.82
N ILE A 4 3.65 -3.88 7.50
CA ILE A 4 2.23 -4.08 7.26
C ILE A 4 1.66 -2.84 6.59
N ASN A 5 0.52 -2.98 5.92
CA ASN A 5 -0.06 -1.83 5.25
C ASN A 5 -1.58 -1.82 5.29
N ASP A 6 -2.14 -0.63 5.14
CA ASP A 6 -3.57 -0.39 5.06
C ASP A 6 -4.02 -0.04 3.63
N LEU A 7 -3.24 -0.45 2.64
CA LEU A 7 -3.52 -0.09 1.24
C LEU A 7 -4.89 -0.58 0.78
N LYS A 8 -5.23 -1.82 1.11
CA LYS A 8 -6.53 -2.38 0.74
C LYS A 8 -7.68 -1.59 1.36
N LYS A 9 -7.52 -1.18 2.62
CA LYS A 9 -8.52 -0.39 3.32
C LYS A 9 -8.73 0.95 2.63
N LEU A 10 -7.64 1.67 2.33
CA LEU A 10 -7.71 2.96 1.65
C LEU A 10 -8.35 2.81 0.27
N ARG A 11 -7.96 1.77 -0.47
CA ARG A 11 -8.50 1.50 -1.79
C ARG A 11 -10.02 1.29 -1.73
N LYS A 12 -10.47 0.48 -0.77
CA LYS A 12 -11.90 0.19 -0.61
C LYS A 12 -12.69 1.39 -0.15
N GLU A 13 -12.09 2.25 0.67
CA GLU A 13 -12.75 3.49 1.09
C GLU A 13 -13.07 4.39 -0.10
N GLN A 14 -12.24 4.33 -1.13
CA GLN A 14 -12.48 5.09 -2.36
C GLN A 14 -13.19 4.28 -3.44
N ARG A 15 -13.65 3.08 -3.10
CA ARG A 15 -14.39 2.19 -4.01
C ARG A 15 -13.62 1.88 -5.28
N LEU A 16 -12.31 1.68 -5.15
CA LEU A 16 -11.44 1.35 -6.27
C LEU A 16 -11.21 -0.15 -6.33
N LYS A 17 -11.14 -0.68 -7.54
CA LYS A 17 -10.64 -2.03 -7.78
C LYS A 17 -9.12 -2.00 -7.80
N GLN A 18 -8.48 -3.16 -7.61
CA GLN A 18 -7.03 -3.25 -7.71
C GLN A 18 -6.53 -2.77 -9.08
N SER A 19 -7.25 -3.09 -10.14
CA SER A 19 -6.89 -2.65 -11.49
C SER A 19 -7.00 -1.14 -11.64
N ASP A 20 -7.99 -0.52 -11.01
CA ASP A 20 -8.16 0.93 -11.07
C ASP A 20 -6.98 1.64 -10.40
N LEU A 21 -6.61 1.16 -9.22
CA LEU A 21 -5.49 1.74 -8.50
C LEU A 21 -4.18 1.53 -9.25
N ALA A 22 -3.97 0.32 -9.78
CA ALA A 22 -2.77 0.01 -10.54
C ALA A 22 -2.60 0.95 -11.72
N THR A 23 -3.67 1.17 -12.49
CA THR A 23 -3.64 2.09 -13.61
C THR A 23 -3.32 3.52 -13.16
N ALA A 24 -3.93 3.95 -12.06
CA ALA A 24 -3.76 5.32 -11.55
C ALA A 24 -2.31 5.61 -11.13
N VAL A 25 -1.62 4.61 -10.60
CA VAL A 25 -0.23 4.78 -10.11
C VAL A 25 0.81 4.20 -11.06
N GLY A 26 0.38 3.73 -12.25
CA GLY A 26 1.30 3.23 -13.27
C GLY A 26 1.92 1.88 -12.92
N MET A 27 1.16 0.99 -12.30
CA MET A 27 1.64 -0.32 -11.88
C MET A 27 0.76 -1.44 -12.45
N CYS A 28 1.21 -2.68 -12.27
CA CYS A 28 0.40 -3.85 -12.61
C CYS A 28 -0.55 -4.18 -11.48
N GLU A 29 -1.72 -4.71 -11.82
CA GLU A 29 -2.68 -5.16 -10.82
C GLU A 29 -2.07 -6.21 -9.88
N LYS A 30 -1.26 -7.12 -10.42
CA LYS A 30 -0.59 -8.13 -9.63
C LYS A 30 0.34 -7.51 -8.58
N SER A 31 1.01 -6.42 -8.93
CA SER A 31 1.87 -5.72 -7.99
C SER A 31 1.07 -5.14 -6.84
N ILE A 32 -0.09 -4.55 -7.12
CA ILE A 32 -0.98 -4.05 -6.07
C ILE A 32 -1.45 -5.19 -5.18
N SER A 33 -1.87 -6.30 -5.78
CA SER A 33 -2.31 -7.46 -5.02
C SER A 33 -1.22 -7.99 -4.10
N ASN A 34 0.00 -8.12 -4.60
CA ASN A 34 1.13 -8.62 -3.81
C ASN A 34 1.45 -7.70 -2.64
N ILE A 35 1.35 -6.39 -2.86
CA ILE A 35 1.58 -5.42 -1.78
C ILE A 35 0.49 -5.55 -0.72
N GLU A 36 -0.77 -5.61 -1.11
CA GLU A 36 -1.89 -5.74 -0.18
C GLU A 36 -1.81 -7.02 0.64
N LEU A 37 -1.34 -8.10 0.03
CA LEU A 37 -1.16 -9.38 0.71
C LEU A 37 0.15 -9.45 1.50
N GLU A 38 0.94 -8.40 1.45
CA GLU A 38 2.23 -8.31 2.16
C GLU A 38 3.23 -9.38 1.73
N LYS A 39 3.08 -9.90 0.51
CA LYS A 39 4.01 -10.89 -0.04
C LYS A 39 5.33 -10.27 -0.45
N ASN A 40 5.29 -9.05 -0.96
CA ASN A 40 6.47 -8.31 -1.37
C ASN A 40 6.44 -6.92 -0.76
N PRO A 41 7.57 -6.43 -0.24
CA PRO A 41 7.61 -5.05 0.24
C PRO A 41 7.47 -4.09 -0.94
N ALA A 42 6.80 -2.98 -0.72
CA ALA A 42 6.74 -1.92 -1.69
C ALA A 42 8.10 -1.22 -1.74
N SER A 43 8.57 -0.89 -2.95
CA SER A 43 9.76 -0.06 -3.08
C SER A 43 9.44 1.35 -2.58
N LEU A 44 10.48 2.12 -2.29
CA LEU A 44 10.30 3.50 -1.86
C LEU A 44 9.53 4.31 -2.91
N GLU A 45 9.87 4.13 -4.19
CA GLU A 45 9.16 4.80 -5.27
C GLU A 45 7.67 4.45 -5.28
N THR A 46 7.34 3.16 -5.15
CA THR A 46 5.97 2.71 -5.12
C THR A 46 5.23 3.28 -3.91
N ALA A 47 5.86 3.27 -2.74
CA ALA A 47 5.26 3.82 -1.53
C ALA A 47 4.95 5.31 -1.69
N LEU A 48 5.87 6.06 -2.29
CA LEU A 48 5.68 7.49 -2.52
C LEU A 48 4.56 7.74 -3.55
N ARG A 49 4.49 6.93 -4.60
CA ARG A 49 3.41 7.05 -5.60
C ARG A 49 2.04 6.81 -4.99
N LEU A 50 1.93 5.76 -4.17
CA LEU A 50 0.66 5.45 -3.51
C LEU A 50 0.26 6.53 -2.53
N ALA A 51 1.20 7.01 -1.73
CA ALA A 51 0.94 8.08 -0.77
C ALA A 51 0.50 9.36 -1.49
N SER A 52 1.14 9.69 -2.60
CA SER A 52 0.80 10.85 -3.39
C SER A 52 -0.60 10.73 -3.99
N TYR A 53 -0.94 9.55 -4.48
CA TYR A 53 -2.27 9.32 -5.06
C TYR A 53 -3.37 9.49 -4.03
N PHE A 54 -3.20 8.92 -2.83
CA PHE A 54 -4.18 9.03 -1.76
C PHE A 54 -4.07 10.34 -0.98
N LYS A 55 -3.04 11.15 -1.27
CA LYS A 55 -2.78 12.43 -0.58
C LYS A 55 -2.61 12.25 0.92
N VAL A 56 -1.85 11.24 1.29
CA VAL A 56 -1.53 10.91 2.67
C VAL A 56 -0.01 10.73 2.77
N HIS A 57 0.48 10.60 4.00
CA HIS A 57 1.88 10.28 4.23
C HIS A 57 2.12 8.79 4.02
N VAL A 58 3.36 8.42 3.68
CA VAL A 58 3.73 7.01 3.52
C VAL A 58 3.40 6.23 4.80
N GLU A 59 3.64 6.84 5.97
CA GLU A 59 3.39 6.20 7.25
C GLU A 59 1.89 5.97 7.52
N ASP A 60 1.01 6.65 6.80
CA ASP A 60 -0.43 6.40 6.89
C ASP A 60 -0.82 5.11 6.18
N ILE A 61 0.02 4.65 5.26
CA ILE A 61 -0.23 3.43 4.50
C ILE A 61 0.60 2.27 5.01
N PHE A 62 1.89 2.49 5.22
CA PHE A 62 2.85 1.44 5.57
C PHE A 62 3.35 1.63 6.99
N HIS A 63 3.33 0.56 7.77
CA HIS A 63 3.74 0.58 9.16
C HIS A 63 4.69 -0.57 9.45
N LEU A 64 5.58 -0.37 10.39
CA LEU A 64 6.34 -1.47 10.94
C LEU A 64 5.46 -2.18 11.95
N GLU A 65 5.47 -3.51 11.89
CA GLU A 65 4.76 -4.32 12.86
C GLU A 65 5.41 -4.10 14.23
N GLU A 66 4.61 -3.60 15.17
CA GLU A 66 5.09 -3.41 16.52
C GLU A 66 5.09 -4.71 17.28
N GLU A 67 6.28 -5.12 17.72
CA GLU A 67 6.37 -6.19 18.69
C GLU A 67 6.21 -5.56 20.06
N HIS A 68 5.19 -5.98 20.77
CA HIS A 68 5.04 -5.57 22.16
C HIS A 68 6.08 -6.31 22.98
N THR A 69 7.22 -5.68 23.14
CA THR A 69 8.12 -6.08 24.20
C THR A 69 7.75 -5.26 25.42
N THR A 70 7.15 -5.91 26.32
CA THR A 70 7.04 -5.32 27.63
C THR A 70 8.36 -5.47 28.36
#